data_4798703e888e5bd15939af1dc3a1278c
#
_entry.id   4798703e888e5bd15939af1dc3a1278c
#
_cell.length_a   1.000
_cell.length_b   1.000
_cell.length_c   1.000
_cell.angle_alpha   90.00
_cell.angle_beta   90.00
_cell.angle_gamma   90.00
#
_symmetry.space_group_name_H-M   'P 1'
#
loop_
_entity.id
_entity.type
_entity.pdbx_description
1 polymer ?
#
loop_
_entity_poly.entity_id
_entity_poly.type
_entity_poly.pdbx_seq_one_letter_code
_entity_poly.pdbx_strand_id
1 'polypeptide(L)'
;MALKTNVLGYPRVGANRELKKVEEAYWAGKATKEELLKTAAELRKGNWLLQKETGIDLIPSNDFSFYDQTLDLSLCVGAIPERYNALKSDRLDLYFAMAHGFQKNGIDVTAMEMTKWFDTNYHYIVPEFTKDQKFTLVYNKAAEEFKEALDLGIKTKPVLIGPITYLLLGKEKEKGFNRVDLIDRLCLYIWRF
;
A
#
# COMPACT_ATOMS: atom_id res chain seq x y z
N MET A 1 33.27 13.42 -0.29
CA MET A 1 31.84 13.14 -0.52
C MET A 1 31.09 13.60 0.72
N ALA A 2 30.10 14.48 0.59
CA ALA A 2 29.28 14.86 1.75
C ALA A 2 28.35 13.69 2.13
N LEU A 3 28.22 13.39 3.42
CA LEU A 3 27.25 12.44 3.93
C LEU A 3 25.84 12.99 3.68
N LYS A 4 24.90 12.10 3.31
CA LYS A 4 23.48 12.44 3.15
C LYS A 4 22.65 11.70 4.19
N THR A 5 21.75 12.43 4.83
CA THR A 5 20.77 11.86 5.74
C THR A 5 19.64 11.18 4.97
N ASN A 6 19.17 10.04 5.45
CA ASN A 6 18.11 9.26 4.80
C ASN A 6 17.19 8.64 5.86
N VAL A 7 15.90 8.63 5.57
CA VAL A 7 14.86 7.97 6.36
C VAL A 7 14.10 7.01 5.45
N LEU A 8 13.71 5.83 5.96
CA LEU A 8 12.95 4.83 5.19
C LEU A 8 11.45 5.09 5.21
N GLY A 9 10.95 5.85 6.16
CA GLY A 9 9.53 6.16 6.28
C GLY A 9 9.25 7.01 7.51
N TYR A 10 8.02 7.53 7.58
CA TYR A 10 7.54 8.34 8.70
C TYR A 10 6.22 7.76 9.25
N PRO A 11 5.96 7.84 10.57
CA PRO A 11 4.70 7.35 11.16
C PRO A 11 3.47 8.00 10.51
N ARG A 12 2.59 7.16 9.93
CA ARG A 12 1.44 7.62 9.13
C ARG A 12 0.20 7.97 9.95
N VAL A 13 0.13 7.52 11.20
CA VAL A 13 -1.10 7.60 12.02
C VAL A 13 -1.51 9.05 12.34
N GLY A 14 -0.57 9.98 12.31
CA GLY A 14 -0.75 11.36 12.77
C GLY A 14 -0.57 11.50 14.29
N ALA A 15 -0.25 12.72 14.76
CA ALA A 15 0.05 13.00 16.17
C ALA A 15 -1.14 12.71 17.10
N ASN A 16 -2.36 12.93 16.64
CA ASN A 16 -3.62 12.69 17.36
C ASN A 16 -4.40 11.50 16.80
N ARG A 17 -3.74 10.59 16.05
CA ARG A 17 -4.33 9.39 15.42
C ARG A 17 -5.38 9.77 14.37
N GLU A 18 -5.16 10.83 13.62
CA GLU A 18 -6.09 11.38 12.62
C GLU A 18 -6.45 10.33 11.56
N LEU A 19 -5.44 9.63 11.01
CA LEU A 19 -5.67 8.59 10.02
C LEU A 19 -6.61 7.51 10.55
N LYS A 20 -6.31 6.96 11.73
CA LYS A 20 -7.13 5.91 12.33
C LYS A 20 -8.58 6.36 12.54
N LYS A 21 -8.77 7.59 13.04
CA LYS A 21 -10.11 8.13 13.31
C LYS A 21 -10.93 8.27 12.04
N VAL A 22 -10.34 8.77 10.96
CA VAL A 22 -11.06 8.94 9.69
C VAL A 22 -11.31 7.61 8.99
N GLU A 23 -10.39 6.63 9.08
CA GLU A 23 -10.60 5.27 8.57
C GLU A 23 -11.77 4.58 9.28
N GLU A 24 -11.78 4.59 10.61
CA GLU A 24 -12.88 4.02 11.41
C GLU A 24 -14.22 4.72 11.10
N ALA A 25 -14.22 6.03 10.92
CA ALA A 25 -15.40 6.78 10.51
C ALA A 25 -15.86 6.42 9.09
N TYR A 26 -14.95 6.23 8.15
CA TYR A 26 -15.24 5.80 6.79
C TYR A 26 -15.86 4.39 6.77
N TRP A 27 -15.29 3.43 7.49
CA TRP A 27 -15.83 2.08 7.58
C TRP A 27 -17.22 2.04 8.23
N ALA A 28 -17.47 2.94 9.20
CA ALA A 28 -18.78 3.11 9.84
C ALA A 28 -19.79 3.90 8.98
N GLY A 29 -19.40 4.38 7.78
CA GLY A 29 -20.24 5.21 6.92
C GLY A 29 -20.50 6.63 7.46
N LYS A 30 -19.63 7.11 8.37
CA LYS A 30 -19.72 8.44 9.02
C LYS A 30 -18.78 9.48 8.39
N ALA A 31 -17.84 9.05 7.57
CA ALA A 31 -16.98 9.92 6.78
C ALA A 31 -17.06 9.52 5.30
N THR A 32 -16.88 10.50 4.43
CA THR A 32 -16.85 10.29 2.98
C THR A 32 -15.46 9.84 2.50
N LYS A 33 -15.39 9.33 1.28
CA LYS A 33 -14.14 9.00 0.62
C LYS A 33 -13.22 10.22 0.48
N GLU A 34 -13.82 11.35 0.15
CA GLU A 34 -13.11 12.64 -0.01
C GLU A 34 -12.47 13.09 1.31
N GLU A 35 -13.18 12.96 2.43
CA GLU A 35 -12.66 13.28 3.76
C GLU A 35 -11.49 12.38 4.13
N LEU A 36 -11.59 11.06 3.87
CA LEU A 36 -10.49 10.12 4.10
C LEU A 36 -9.25 10.46 3.26
N LEU A 37 -9.43 10.68 1.95
CA LEU A 37 -8.33 11.02 1.04
C LEU A 37 -7.70 12.36 1.38
N LYS A 38 -8.49 13.36 1.75
CA LYS A 38 -8.02 14.68 2.18
C LYS A 38 -7.17 14.57 3.45
N THR A 39 -7.65 13.87 4.47
CA THR A 39 -6.91 13.68 5.72
C THR A 39 -5.57 12.97 5.45
N ALA A 40 -5.57 11.95 4.60
CA ALA A 40 -4.34 11.26 4.20
C ALA A 40 -3.34 12.18 3.48
N ALA A 41 -3.82 13.04 2.56
CA ALA A 41 -2.98 14.01 1.87
C ALA A 41 -2.40 15.06 2.83
N GLU A 42 -3.19 15.56 3.77
CA GLU A 42 -2.74 16.50 4.80
C GLU A 42 -1.65 15.89 5.69
N LEU A 43 -1.79 14.63 6.08
CA LEU A 43 -0.77 13.91 6.85
C LEU A 43 0.52 13.72 6.06
N ARG A 44 0.45 13.27 4.80
CA ARG A 44 1.65 13.14 3.94
C ARG A 44 2.35 14.48 3.79
N LYS A 45 1.60 15.54 3.46
CA LYS A 45 2.14 16.90 3.35
C LYS A 45 2.85 17.35 4.62
N GLY A 46 2.22 17.18 5.79
CA GLY A 46 2.81 17.52 7.08
C GLY A 46 4.11 16.77 7.35
N ASN A 47 4.12 15.46 7.08
CA ASN A 47 5.29 14.60 7.24
C ASN A 47 6.45 15.02 6.34
N TRP A 48 6.20 15.35 5.06
CA TRP A 48 7.23 15.79 4.13
C TRP A 48 7.80 17.17 4.50
N LEU A 49 6.94 18.12 4.89
CA LEU A 49 7.37 19.44 5.31
C LEU A 49 8.25 19.37 6.58
N LEU A 50 7.84 18.60 7.58
CA LEU A 50 8.61 18.41 8.81
C LEU A 50 10.01 17.83 8.51
N GLN A 51 10.09 16.81 7.66
CA GLN A 51 11.38 16.21 7.30
C GLN A 51 12.26 17.19 6.51
N LYS A 52 11.67 18.01 5.63
CA LYS A 52 12.38 19.07 4.91
C LYS A 52 12.92 20.13 5.88
N GLU A 53 12.10 20.59 6.82
CA GLU A 53 12.47 21.60 7.82
C GLU A 53 13.56 21.11 8.78
N THR A 54 13.57 19.80 9.08
CA THR A 54 14.61 19.19 9.95
C THR A 54 15.89 18.84 9.18
N GLY A 55 15.97 19.11 7.88
CA GLY A 55 17.18 18.96 7.08
C GLY A 55 17.47 17.54 6.62
N ILE A 56 16.44 16.69 6.43
CA ILE A 56 16.63 15.38 5.81
C ILE A 56 16.90 15.54 4.32
N ASP A 57 18.00 14.98 3.83
CA ASP A 57 18.42 15.07 2.41
C ASP A 57 17.57 14.19 1.49
N LEU A 58 17.25 12.95 1.94
CA LEU A 58 16.52 11.95 1.17
C LEU A 58 15.20 11.63 1.88
N ILE A 59 14.20 12.47 1.63
CA ILE A 59 12.85 12.35 2.21
C ILE A 59 12.09 11.22 1.48
N PRO A 60 11.47 10.27 2.21
CA PRO A 60 10.72 9.18 1.59
C PRO A 60 9.37 9.65 1.03
N SER A 61 8.88 8.94 0.01
CA SER A 61 7.48 8.86 -0.39
C SER A 61 7.10 7.42 -0.67
N ASN A 62 5.83 7.12 -0.87
CA ASN A 62 5.30 5.76 -0.99
C ASN A 62 5.49 4.90 0.28
N ASP A 63 5.82 5.52 1.39
CA ASP A 63 5.91 4.94 2.73
C ASP A 63 4.59 5.04 3.51
N PHE A 64 3.66 5.85 3.02
CA PHE A 64 2.31 5.99 3.57
C PHE A 64 1.39 4.88 3.05
N SER A 65 0.62 4.23 3.92
CA SER A 65 -0.41 3.25 3.57
C SER A 65 -1.64 3.47 4.43
N PHE A 66 -2.83 3.26 3.88
CA PHE A 66 -4.05 3.21 4.70
C PHE A 66 -4.04 1.97 5.61
N TYR A 67 -3.56 0.85 5.14
CA TYR A 67 -3.48 -0.39 5.90
C TYR A 67 -2.05 -0.91 5.99
N ASP A 68 -1.50 -1.46 4.91
CA ASP A 68 -0.11 -1.89 4.83
C ASP A 68 0.48 -1.77 3.40
N GLN A 69 1.80 -1.67 3.33
CA GLN A 69 2.52 -1.49 2.08
C GLN A 69 2.50 -2.73 1.16
N THR A 70 2.29 -3.93 1.71
CA THR A 70 2.19 -5.18 0.93
C THR A 70 0.87 -5.22 0.19
N LEU A 71 -0.21 -4.79 0.86
CA LEU A 71 -1.52 -4.63 0.25
C LEU A 71 -1.51 -3.53 -0.81
N ASP A 72 -0.85 -2.40 -0.55
CA ASP A 72 -0.65 -1.34 -1.55
C ASP A 72 -0.02 -1.90 -2.83
N LEU A 73 1.08 -2.66 -2.69
CA LEU A 73 1.76 -3.25 -3.84
C LEU A 73 0.87 -4.28 -4.56
N SER A 74 0.10 -5.09 -3.81
CA SER A 74 -0.84 -6.06 -4.38
C SER A 74 -1.85 -5.38 -5.30
N LEU A 75 -2.41 -4.24 -4.89
CA LEU A 75 -3.29 -3.45 -5.76
C LEU A 75 -2.56 -2.85 -6.95
N CYS A 76 -1.37 -2.28 -6.73
CA CYS A 76 -0.59 -1.65 -7.80
C CYS A 76 -0.28 -2.62 -8.94
N VAL A 77 0.10 -3.86 -8.60
CA VAL A 77 0.47 -4.90 -9.59
C VAL A 77 -0.70 -5.82 -9.99
N GLY A 78 -1.92 -5.53 -9.53
CA GLY A 78 -3.11 -6.29 -9.88
C GLY A 78 -3.15 -7.72 -9.31
N ALA A 79 -2.42 -8.00 -8.23
CA ALA A 79 -2.46 -9.29 -7.53
C ALA A 79 -3.70 -9.36 -6.62
N ILE A 80 -4.87 -9.40 -7.25
CA ILE A 80 -6.18 -9.32 -6.60
C ILE A 80 -6.87 -10.67 -6.73
N PRO A 81 -7.17 -11.39 -5.64
CA PRO A 81 -7.92 -12.63 -5.68
C PRO A 81 -9.30 -12.49 -6.36
N GLU A 82 -9.72 -13.52 -7.10
CA GLU A 82 -10.95 -13.47 -7.91
C GLU A 82 -12.21 -13.16 -7.10
N ARG A 83 -12.25 -13.56 -5.83
CA ARG A 83 -13.40 -13.28 -4.96
C ARG A 83 -13.73 -11.80 -4.80
N TYR A 84 -12.80 -10.90 -5.11
CA TYR A 84 -13.00 -9.45 -5.04
C TYR A 84 -13.36 -8.81 -6.40
N ASN A 85 -13.59 -9.60 -7.46
CA ASN A 85 -13.85 -9.07 -8.80
C ASN A 85 -15.05 -8.10 -8.86
N ALA A 86 -16.06 -8.32 -8.05
CA ALA A 86 -17.24 -7.45 -7.98
C ALA A 86 -16.94 -6.05 -7.40
N LEU A 87 -15.81 -5.87 -6.73
CA LEU A 87 -15.41 -4.61 -6.07
C LEU A 87 -14.38 -3.80 -6.87
N LYS A 88 -13.96 -4.27 -8.03
CA LYS A 88 -12.89 -3.63 -8.83
C LYS A 88 -13.24 -2.24 -9.37
N SER A 89 -14.51 -1.86 -9.35
CA SER A 89 -14.97 -0.52 -9.79
C SER A 89 -14.59 0.59 -8.82
N ASP A 90 -14.41 0.29 -7.54
CA ASP A 90 -13.92 1.25 -6.53
C ASP A 90 -12.64 0.73 -5.86
N ARG A 91 -11.52 1.41 -6.15
CA ARG A 91 -10.19 1.03 -5.65
C ARG A 91 -10.09 1.06 -4.13
N LEU A 92 -10.76 2.01 -3.47
CA LEU A 92 -10.67 2.17 -2.02
C LEU A 92 -11.51 1.12 -1.29
N ASP A 93 -12.72 0.86 -1.77
CA ASP A 93 -13.57 -0.20 -1.24
C ASP A 93 -12.93 -1.58 -1.44
N LEU A 94 -12.34 -1.82 -2.62
CA LEU A 94 -11.56 -3.02 -2.90
C LEU A 94 -10.39 -3.18 -1.92
N TYR A 95 -9.63 -2.11 -1.69
CA TYR A 95 -8.49 -2.10 -0.77
C TYR A 95 -8.90 -2.54 0.63
N PHE A 96 -9.94 -1.90 1.18
CA PHE A 96 -10.41 -2.23 2.51
C PHE A 96 -11.13 -3.59 2.57
N ALA A 97 -11.81 -4.01 1.50
CA ALA A 97 -12.40 -5.35 1.43
C ALA A 97 -11.33 -6.45 1.52
N MET A 98 -10.19 -6.26 0.87
CA MET A 98 -9.05 -7.17 0.98
C MET A 98 -8.47 -7.19 2.40
N ALA A 99 -8.46 -6.05 3.11
CA ALA A 99 -7.90 -5.92 4.46
C ALA A 99 -8.80 -6.52 5.56
N HIS A 100 -10.11 -6.32 5.49
CA HIS A 100 -11.03 -6.73 6.59
C HIS A 100 -12.37 -7.32 6.15
N GLY A 101 -12.52 -7.62 4.84
CA GLY A 101 -13.76 -8.16 4.29
C GLY A 101 -14.76 -7.07 3.89
N PHE A 102 -15.84 -7.49 3.24
CA PHE A 102 -16.89 -6.59 2.77
C PHE A 102 -18.24 -7.28 2.78
N GLN A 103 -19.23 -6.68 3.45
CA GLN A 103 -20.59 -7.18 3.57
C GLN A 103 -21.60 -6.05 3.33
N LYS A 104 -21.79 -5.67 2.06
CA LYS A 104 -22.76 -4.64 1.65
C LYS A 104 -23.30 -4.96 0.26
N ASN A 105 -24.50 -4.48 -0.04
CA ASN A 105 -25.13 -4.55 -1.37
C ASN A 105 -25.18 -5.97 -1.99
N GLY A 106 -25.38 -6.99 -1.17
CA GLY A 106 -25.43 -8.39 -1.63
C GLY A 106 -24.06 -9.02 -1.93
N ILE A 107 -22.97 -8.31 -1.69
CA ILE A 107 -21.60 -8.81 -1.77
C ILE A 107 -21.15 -9.20 -0.37
N ASP A 108 -20.71 -10.45 -0.20
CA ASP A 108 -20.12 -10.98 1.03
C ASP A 108 -18.79 -11.65 0.70
N VAL A 109 -17.70 -11.01 1.07
CA VAL A 109 -16.33 -11.51 0.86
C VAL A 109 -15.51 -11.40 2.14
N THR A 110 -14.79 -12.48 2.45
CA THR A 110 -13.89 -12.53 3.59
C THR A 110 -12.58 -11.77 3.32
N ALA A 111 -11.96 -11.23 4.37
CA ALA A 111 -10.65 -10.62 4.31
C ALA A 111 -9.58 -11.63 3.83
N MET A 112 -8.48 -11.09 3.33
CA MET A 112 -7.24 -11.85 3.14
C MET A 112 -6.61 -12.17 4.51
N GLU A 113 -5.70 -13.13 4.53
CA GLU A 113 -4.96 -13.48 5.73
C GLU A 113 -4.08 -12.30 6.18
N MET A 114 -4.04 -12.07 7.49
CA MET A 114 -3.15 -11.11 8.12
C MET A 114 -2.16 -11.85 9.02
N THR A 115 -0.88 -11.51 8.94
CA THR A 115 0.17 -12.09 9.79
C THR A 115 1.20 -11.05 10.19
N LYS A 116 2.05 -11.40 11.15
CA LYS A 116 3.13 -10.52 11.62
C LYS A 116 4.20 -10.35 10.56
N TRP A 117 4.71 -9.14 10.43
CA TRP A 117 5.93 -8.83 9.68
C TRP A 117 7.13 -9.33 10.49
N PHE A 118 7.65 -10.50 10.10
CA PHE A 118 8.71 -11.20 10.82
C PHE A 118 8.37 -11.34 12.31
N ASP A 119 9.31 -11.03 13.21
CA ASP A 119 9.12 -11.11 14.66
C ASP A 119 8.78 -9.75 15.30
N THR A 120 7.95 -8.97 14.61
CA THR A 120 7.51 -7.64 15.07
C THR A 120 6.02 -7.63 15.44
N ASN A 121 5.57 -6.53 16.02
CA ASN A 121 4.13 -6.29 16.25
C ASN A 121 3.42 -5.66 15.03
N TYR A 122 4.15 -5.36 13.97
CA TYR A 122 3.57 -4.91 12.72
C TYR A 122 2.97 -6.10 11.96
N HIS A 123 1.73 -5.94 11.48
CA HIS A 123 1.02 -6.95 10.71
C HIS A 123 0.83 -6.47 9.26
N TYR A 124 0.80 -7.41 8.34
CA TYR A 124 0.55 -7.14 6.92
C TYR A 124 -0.47 -8.12 6.34
N ILE A 125 -1.12 -7.74 5.26
CA ILE A 125 -2.03 -8.59 4.50
C ILE A 125 -1.20 -9.47 3.57
N VAL A 126 -1.38 -10.78 3.70
CA VAL A 126 -0.60 -11.80 2.99
C VAL A 126 -1.05 -11.88 1.53
N PRO A 127 -0.19 -11.58 0.54
CA PRO A 127 -0.52 -11.77 -0.87
C PRO A 127 -0.84 -13.22 -1.17
N GLU A 128 -1.86 -13.44 -2.01
CA GLU A 128 -2.29 -14.75 -2.46
C GLU A 128 -1.91 -14.95 -3.91
N PHE A 129 -1.18 -16.03 -4.21
CA PHE A 129 -0.69 -16.31 -5.56
C PHE A 129 -1.24 -17.63 -6.09
N THR A 130 -1.55 -17.65 -7.39
CA THR A 130 -1.88 -18.82 -8.18
C THR A 130 -0.77 -19.11 -9.18
N LYS A 131 -0.70 -20.34 -9.69
CA LYS A 131 0.33 -20.78 -10.67
C LYS A 131 0.32 -19.89 -11.92
N ASP A 132 -0.86 -19.54 -12.40
CA ASP A 132 -1.06 -18.71 -13.58
C ASP A 132 -1.24 -17.22 -13.25
N GLN A 133 -0.77 -16.78 -12.09
CA GLN A 133 -0.84 -15.39 -11.65
C GLN A 133 -0.34 -14.46 -12.74
N LYS A 134 -1.19 -13.52 -13.14
CA LYS A 134 -0.83 -12.39 -13.99
C LYS A 134 -0.65 -11.15 -13.13
N PHE A 135 0.35 -10.37 -13.48
CA PHE A 135 0.54 -9.04 -12.89
C PHE A 135 0.25 -7.99 -13.97
N THR A 136 -0.26 -6.85 -13.57
CA THR A 136 -0.51 -5.70 -14.43
C THR A 136 -0.32 -4.45 -13.60
N LEU A 137 0.33 -3.42 -14.15
CA LEU A 137 0.40 -2.14 -13.47
C LEU A 137 -0.96 -1.45 -13.56
N VAL A 138 -1.77 -1.59 -12.50
CA VAL A 138 -3.12 -1.01 -12.40
C VAL A 138 -3.03 0.50 -12.16
N TYR A 139 -2.14 0.92 -11.28
CA TYR A 139 -1.80 2.32 -11.02
C TYR A 139 -0.41 2.42 -10.39
N ASN A 140 0.19 3.59 -10.48
CA ASN A 140 1.54 3.83 -9.95
C ASN A 140 1.48 4.77 -8.74
N LYS A 141 1.19 4.20 -7.56
CA LYS A 141 1.14 4.94 -6.29
C LYS A 141 2.45 5.69 -6.00
N ALA A 142 3.58 5.07 -6.28
CA ALA A 142 4.90 5.69 -6.06
C ALA A 142 5.07 6.97 -6.88
N ALA A 143 4.64 6.96 -8.16
CA ALA A 143 4.66 8.15 -9.01
C ALA A 143 3.61 9.18 -8.58
N GLU A 144 2.42 8.74 -8.14
CA GLU A 144 1.36 9.63 -7.63
C GLU A 144 1.86 10.42 -6.42
N GLU A 145 2.40 9.74 -5.39
CA GLU A 145 2.90 10.41 -4.19
C GLU A 145 4.19 11.21 -4.44
N PHE A 146 5.06 10.75 -5.35
CA PHE A 146 6.22 11.54 -5.77
C PHE A 146 5.80 12.88 -6.39
N LYS A 147 4.81 12.88 -7.28
CA LYS A 147 4.27 14.09 -7.89
C LYS A 147 3.60 14.99 -6.87
N GLU A 148 2.79 14.43 -5.96
CA GLU A 148 2.16 15.16 -4.85
C GLU A 148 3.21 15.92 -4.00
N ALA A 149 4.32 15.27 -3.67
CA ALA A 149 5.42 15.92 -2.95
C ALA A 149 6.16 16.96 -3.80
N LEU A 150 6.35 16.67 -5.09
CA LEU A 150 7.03 17.60 -6.03
C LEU A 150 6.23 18.88 -6.21
N ASP A 151 4.91 18.84 -6.21
CA ASP A 151 4.02 20.01 -6.26
C ASP A 151 4.17 20.92 -5.03
N LEU A 152 4.68 20.37 -3.92
CA LEU A 152 5.08 21.13 -2.71
C LEU A 152 6.54 21.60 -2.75
N GLY A 153 7.23 21.41 -3.88
CA GLY A 153 8.66 21.73 -4.03
C GLY A 153 9.58 20.78 -3.25
N ILE A 154 9.16 19.54 -3.03
CA ILE A 154 9.92 18.51 -2.30
C ILE A 154 10.19 17.34 -3.22
N LYS A 155 11.48 17.13 -3.56
CA LYS A 155 11.92 15.96 -4.33
C LYS A 155 12.14 14.80 -3.38
N THR A 156 11.23 13.83 -3.39
CA THR A 156 11.28 12.64 -2.53
C THR A 156 12.00 11.47 -3.20
N LYS A 157 12.26 10.45 -2.40
CA LYS A 157 12.75 9.14 -2.83
C LYS A 157 11.67 8.09 -2.53
N PRO A 158 10.95 7.56 -3.53
CA PRO A 158 9.95 6.53 -3.32
C PRO A 158 10.56 5.27 -2.69
N VAL A 159 9.85 4.72 -1.70
CA VAL A 159 10.20 3.46 -1.01
C VAL A 159 9.31 2.35 -1.56
N LEU A 160 9.92 1.25 -1.98
CA LEU A 160 9.21 0.11 -2.57
C LEU A 160 9.61 -1.19 -1.86
N ILE A 161 8.67 -2.11 -1.72
CA ILE A 161 8.99 -3.49 -1.37
C ILE A 161 9.66 -4.14 -2.57
N GLY A 162 10.82 -4.77 -2.35
CA GLY A 162 11.50 -5.51 -3.42
C GLY A 162 10.67 -6.70 -3.90
N PRO A 163 10.75 -7.07 -5.19
CA PRO A 163 9.91 -8.12 -5.78
C PRO A 163 10.10 -9.48 -5.10
N ILE A 164 11.32 -9.85 -4.75
CA ILE A 164 11.60 -11.11 -4.04
C ILE A 164 10.96 -11.09 -2.65
N THR A 165 11.10 -9.99 -1.90
CA THR A 165 10.47 -9.84 -0.59
C THR A 165 8.96 -9.96 -0.70
N TYR A 166 8.34 -9.28 -1.68
CA TYR A 166 6.90 -9.35 -1.90
C TYR A 166 6.42 -10.79 -2.17
N LEU A 167 7.11 -11.53 -3.04
CA LEU A 167 6.77 -12.92 -3.31
C LEU A 167 6.95 -13.80 -2.07
N LEU A 168 8.04 -13.63 -1.31
CA LEU A 168 8.29 -14.41 -0.10
C LEU A 168 7.28 -14.14 1.02
N LEU A 169 6.72 -12.94 1.10
CA LEU A 169 5.66 -12.58 2.05
C LEU A 169 4.30 -13.17 1.71
N GLY A 170 4.09 -13.60 0.47
CA GLY A 170 2.84 -14.20 0.02
C GLY A 170 2.74 -15.69 0.26
N LYS A 171 1.61 -16.27 -0.14
CA LYS A 171 1.32 -17.71 -0.07
C LYS A 171 0.75 -18.25 -1.36
N GLU A 172 1.17 -19.45 -1.73
CA GLU A 172 0.55 -20.22 -2.81
C GLU A 172 -0.86 -20.67 -2.39
N LYS A 173 -1.85 -20.42 -3.24
CA LYS A 173 -3.23 -20.91 -3.07
C LYS A 173 -3.49 -22.22 -3.79
N GLU A 174 -2.50 -22.73 -4.53
CA GLU A 174 -2.52 -23.97 -5.28
C GLU A 174 -1.25 -24.76 -5.01
N LYS A 175 -1.30 -26.07 -5.25
CA LYS A 175 -0.13 -26.97 -5.15
C LYS A 175 0.62 -27.02 -6.48
N GLY A 176 1.91 -27.39 -6.41
CA GLY A 176 2.70 -27.71 -7.61
C GLY A 176 3.39 -26.54 -8.29
N PHE A 177 3.55 -25.40 -7.60
CA PHE A 177 4.43 -24.31 -8.02
C PHE A 177 5.07 -23.64 -6.78
N ASN A 178 6.10 -22.84 -7.00
CA ASN A 178 6.70 -22.00 -5.98
C ASN A 178 6.43 -20.54 -6.37
N ARG A 179 5.94 -19.72 -5.42
CA ARG A 179 5.66 -18.30 -5.66
C ARG A 179 6.85 -17.50 -6.18
N VAL A 180 8.08 -17.94 -5.83
CA VAL A 180 9.30 -17.29 -6.34
C VAL A 180 9.47 -17.46 -7.85
N ASP A 181 8.89 -18.50 -8.46
CA ASP A 181 8.91 -18.70 -9.91
C ASP A 181 8.12 -17.62 -10.69
N LEU A 182 7.35 -16.81 -9.97
CA LEU A 182 6.62 -15.67 -10.56
C LEU A 182 7.49 -14.41 -10.72
N ILE A 183 8.78 -14.47 -10.34
CA ILE A 183 9.68 -13.30 -10.30
C ILE A 183 9.77 -12.57 -11.64
N ASP A 184 9.96 -13.29 -12.73
CA ASP A 184 10.10 -12.71 -14.06
C ASP A 184 8.82 -11.99 -14.49
N ARG A 185 7.65 -12.58 -14.18
CA ARG A 185 6.35 -11.96 -14.47
C ARG A 185 6.15 -10.67 -13.66
N LEU A 186 6.55 -10.67 -12.40
CA LEU A 186 6.41 -9.52 -11.50
C LEU A 186 7.39 -8.39 -11.89
N CYS A 187 8.65 -8.73 -12.21
CA CYS A 187 9.67 -7.75 -12.57
C CYS A 187 9.31 -6.94 -13.82
N LEU A 188 8.59 -7.49 -14.79
CA LEU A 188 8.11 -6.77 -15.97
C LEU A 188 7.27 -5.53 -15.62
N TYR A 189 6.68 -5.47 -14.43
CA TYR A 189 5.83 -4.37 -13.97
C TYR A 189 6.48 -3.51 -12.90
N ILE A 190 7.26 -4.09 -11.99
CA ILE A 190 7.97 -3.33 -10.95
C ILE A 190 8.99 -2.35 -11.55
N TRP A 191 9.65 -2.71 -12.65
CA TRP A 191 10.55 -1.79 -13.38
C TRP A 191 9.88 -0.55 -13.99
N ARG A 192 8.54 -0.48 -13.94
CA ARG A 192 7.78 0.68 -14.44
C ARG A 192 7.41 1.68 -13.34
N PHE A 193 7.73 1.39 -12.08
CA PHE A 193 7.66 2.34 -10.97
C PHE A 193 8.87 3.28 -11.02
#